data_a11ae2ce405c2fbdd8593f9ab85b4486
#
_entry.id   a11ae2ce405c2fbdd8593f9ab85b4486
#
_cell.length_a   1.000
_cell.length_b   1.000
_cell.length_c   1.000
_cell.angle_alpha   90.00
_cell.angle_beta   90.00
_cell.angle_gamma   90.00
#
_symmetry.space_group_name_H-M   'P 1'
#
loop_
_entity.id
_entity.type
_entity.pdbx_description
1 polymer ?
#
loop_
_entity_poly.entity_id
_entity_poly.type
_entity_poly.pdbx_seq_one_letter_code
_entity_poly.pdbx_strand_id
1 'polypeptide(L)'
;MATRDWPSRLAERGEAHRARGLWRQRRTASPDTAPLDFAGNDYLGLAGDPRLAEAMARAARRHGAGGRASHLVSGHLAVHEALECRLAELTGRPSALLFSTGYMANLGTLQALCDGETRVFQDRLNHASLLDGATLAGAPSRRFHHGDLADLVRLLERAPVEAPKLVVSDGVFSMDGDVADIAGLAAAARRHGAWLMIDDAHGLGVLGEHGDGCVGRAHGVEDVPILVGTLGKALGSGGAFVAGSQALIDHLIQFA
;
A
#
# COMPACT_ATOMS: atom_id res chain seq x y z
N MET A 1 -23.90 -25.41 -28.09
CA MET A 1 -23.02 -24.24 -27.94
C MET A 1 -21.59 -24.76 -27.89
N ALA A 2 -20.76 -24.44 -28.87
CA ALA A 2 -19.34 -24.83 -28.82
C ALA A 2 -18.67 -24.15 -27.60
N THR A 3 -18.06 -24.96 -26.75
CA THR A 3 -17.27 -24.45 -25.64
C THR A 3 -16.07 -23.71 -26.22
N ARG A 4 -16.02 -22.38 -26.02
CA ARG A 4 -14.84 -21.58 -26.42
C ARG A 4 -13.62 -22.11 -25.66
N ASP A 5 -12.65 -22.63 -26.38
CA ASP A 5 -11.39 -23.07 -25.79
C ASP A 5 -10.53 -21.90 -25.27
N TRP A 6 -9.56 -22.18 -24.41
CA TRP A 6 -8.71 -21.15 -23.82
C TRP A 6 -7.86 -20.42 -24.87
N PRO A 7 -7.23 -21.08 -25.88
CA PRO A 7 -6.48 -20.39 -26.93
C PRO A 7 -7.30 -19.32 -27.65
N SER A 8 -8.52 -19.67 -28.09
CA SER A 8 -9.41 -18.73 -28.76
C SER A 8 -9.77 -17.53 -27.87
N ARG A 9 -10.08 -17.77 -26.59
CA ARG A 9 -10.37 -16.68 -25.63
C ARG A 9 -9.17 -15.76 -25.42
N LEU A 10 -7.97 -16.30 -25.31
CA LEU A 10 -6.75 -15.50 -25.15
C LEU A 10 -6.47 -14.64 -26.38
N ALA A 11 -6.62 -15.21 -27.59
CA ALA A 11 -6.47 -14.48 -28.85
C ALA A 11 -7.46 -13.33 -28.94
N GLU A 12 -8.77 -13.59 -28.76
CA GLU A 12 -9.82 -12.57 -28.81
C GLU A 12 -9.55 -11.41 -27.84
N ARG A 13 -9.17 -11.71 -26.58
CA ARG A 13 -8.86 -10.68 -25.58
C ARG A 13 -7.60 -9.88 -25.95
N GLY A 14 -6.58 -10.58 -26.48
CA GLY A 14 -5.35 -9.94 -26.94
C GLY A 14 -5.60 -8.96 -28.08
N GLU A 15 -6.40 -9.36 -29.08
CA GLU A 15 -6.78 -8.52 -30.21
C GLU A 15 -7.62 -7.31 -29.76
N ALA A 16 -8.59 -7.52 -28.88
CA ALA A 16 -9.37 -6.44 -28.30
C ALA A 16 -8.50 -5.42 -27.54
N HIS A 17 -7.46 -5.85 -26.85
CA HIS A 17 -6.49 -4.96 -26.19
C HIS A 17 -5.63 -4.19 -27.19
N ARG A 18 -5.16 -4.85 -28.26
CA ARG A 18 -4.40 -4.18 -29.33
C ARG A 18 -5.25 -3.14 -30.07
N ALA A 19 -6.48 -3.49 -30.41
CA ALA A 19 -7.40 -2.58 -31.08
C ALA A 19 -7.68 -1.30 -30.26
N ARG A 20 -7.60 -1.38 -28.93
CA ARG A 20 -7.76 -0.25 -28.00
C ARG A 20 -6.45 0.50 -27.69
N GLY A 21 -5.32 0.10 -28.27
CA GLY A 21 -4.00 0.67 -27.94
C GLY A 21 -3.51 0.33 -26.53
N LEU A 22 -4.09 -0.67 -25.87
CA LEU A 22 -3.79 -1.03 -24.49
C LEU A 22 -2.80 -2.20 -24.36
N TRP A 23 -2.26 -2.69 -25.49
CA TRP A 23 -1.31 -3.80 -25.48
C TRP A 23 0.03 -3.39 -24.87
N ARG A 24 0.39 -4.03 -23.77
CA ARG A 24 1.63 -3.74 -23.03
C ARG A 24 2.74 -4.69 -23.48
N GLN A 25 3.96 -4.16 -23.60
CA GLN A 25 5.16 -4.93 -23.90
C GLN A 25 6.22 -4.65 -22.84
N ARG A 26 6.86 -5.70 -22.34
CA ARG A 26 8.05 -5.56 -21.50
C ARG A 26 9.26 -5.25 -22.38
N ARG A 27 10.01 -4.22 -22.00
CA ARG A 27 11.29 -3.87 -22.64
C ARG A 27 12.40 -4.21 -21.66
N THR A 28 13.46 -4.88 -22.13
CA THR A 28 14.65 -5.12 -21.32
C THR A 28 15.41 -3.80 -21.23
N ALA A 29 15.65 -3.34 -20.01
CA ALA A 29 16.53 -2.20 -19.75
C ALA A 29 17.96 -2.73 -19.51
N SER A 30 18.94 -1.97 -20.01
CA SER A 30 20.36 -2.19 -19.70
C SER A 30 20.86 -1.01 -18.87
N PRO A 31 21.57 -1.26 -17.76
CA PRO A 31 22.15 -0.17 -16.96
C PRO A 31 23.07 0.73 -17.75
N ASP A 32 23.78 0.18 -18.76
CA ASP A 32 24.81 0.89 -19.52
C ASP A 32 24.25 1.79 -20.63
N THR A 33 22.98 1.61 -20.99
CA THR A 33 22.34 2.32 -22.12
C THR A 33 21.02 2.98 -21.73
N ALA A 34 20.70 3.03 -20.45
CA ALA A 34 19.44 3.59 -19.99
C ALA A 34 19.39 5.10 -20.22
N PRO A 35 18.40 5.61 -20.96
CA PRO A 35 18.10 7.03 -20.97
C PRO A 35 17.72 7.50 -19.57
N LEU A 36 17.65 8.81 -19.35
CA LEU A 36 17.10 9.35 -18.10
C LEU A 36 15.71 8.76 -17.86
N ASP A 37 15.55 8.06 -16.74
CA ASP A 37 14.31 7.35 -16.41
C ASP A 37 13.40 8.23 -15.53
N PHE A 38 12.36 8.80 -16.16
CA PHE A 38 11.32 9.55 -15.47
C PHE A 38 10.10 8.70 -15.10
N ALA A 39 10.09 7.42 -15.45
CA ALA A 39 9.01 6.49 -15.17
C ALA A 39 9.34 5.54 -14.00
N GLY A 40 10.56 5.55 -13.50
CA GLY A 40 11.02 4.74 -12.39
C GLY A 40 10.49 5.24 -11.04
N ASN A 41 10.46 4.33 -10.07
CA ASN A 41 10.04 4.63 -8.70
C ASN A 41 11.21 4.63 -7.70
N ASP A 42 12.44 4.48 -8.16
CA ASP A 42 13.66 4.58 -7.34
C ASP A 42 14.01 6.05 -7.09
N TYR A 43 13.15 6.75 -6.36
CA TYR A 43 13.16 8.20 -6.23
C TYR A 43 14.46 8.77 -5.64
N LEU A 44 15.18 8.00 -4.82
CA LEU A 44 16.43 8.39 -4.18
C LEU A 44 17.66 7.73 -4.85
N GLY A 45 17.46 6.92 -5.90
CA GLY A 45 18.54 6.19 -6.58
C GLY A 45 19.22 5.14 -5.70
N LEU A 46 18.53 4.65 -4.66
CA LEU A 46 19.09 3.71 -3.69
C LEU A 46 19.16 2.28 -4.21
N ALA A 47 18.36 1.91 -5.22
CA ALA A 47 18.36 0.54 -5.76
C ALA A 47 19.73 0.12 -6.34
N GLY A 48 20.52 1.10 -6.81
CA GLY A 48 21.90 0.90 -7.27
C GLY A 48 22.97 1.20 -6.23
N ASP A 49 22.64 1.56 -5.00
CA ASP A 49 23.60 1.93 -3.98
C ASP A 49 24.40 0.73 -3.47
N PRO A 50 25.75 0.74 -3.56
CA PRO A 50 26.57 -0.40 -3.14
C PRO A 50 26.41 -0.73 -1.66
N ARG A 51 26.06 0.23 -0.81
CA ARG A 51 25.83 0.01 0.63
C ARG A 51 24.62 -0.93 0.86
N LEU A 52 23.56 -0.82 0.03
CA LEU A 52 22.43 -1.74 0.08
C LEU A 52 22.86 -3.15 -0.35
N ALA A 53 23.57 -3.26 -1.47
CA ALA A 53 24.06 -4.54 -1.97
C ALA A 53 24.95 -5.26 -0.94
N GLU A 54 25.86 -4.55 -0.30
CA GLU A 54 26.72 -5.08 0.77
C GLU A 54 25.91 -5.51 2.01
N ALA A 55 24.91 -4.71 2.43
CA ALA A 55 24.04 -5.05 3.56
C ALA A 55 23.25 -6.33 3.25
N MET A 56 22.68 -6.46 2.06
CA MET A 56 21.99 -7.68 1.59
C MET A 56 22.92 -8.88 1.58
N ALA A 57 24.16 -8.74 1.06
CA ALA A 57 25.15 -9.82 1.04
C ALA A 57 25.55 -10.28 2.45
N ARG A 58 25.72 -9.35 3.39
CA ARG A 58 25.98 -9.68 4.80
C ARG A 58 24.80 -10.41 5.45
N ALA A 59 23.58 -9.91 5.23
CA ALA A 59 22.36 -10.52 5.75
C ALA A 59 22.15 -11.93 5.19
N ALA A 60 22.34 -12.14 3.88
CA ALA A 60 22.21 -13.43 3.23
C ALA A 60 23.22 -14.45 3.80
N ARG A 61 24.46 -14.04 4.04
CA ARG A 61 25.48 -14.92 4.66
C ARG A 61 25.11 -15.32 6.09
N ARG A 62 24.47 -14.42 6.85
CA ARG A 62 24.12 -14.64 8.26
C ARG A 62 22.82 -15.41 8.46
N HIS A 63 21.80 -15.07 7.66
CA HIS A 63 20.43 -15.53 7.87
C HIS A 63 19.94 -16.50 6.78
N GLY A 64 20.65 -16.60 5.66
CA GLY A 64 20.21 -17.28 4.44
C GLY A 64 19.48 -16.32 3.49
N ALA A 65 19.20 -16.80 2.27
CA ALA A 65 18.64 -16.01 1.18
C ALA A 65 17.12 -16.19 1.01
N GLY A 66 16.47 -17.03 1.82
CA GLY A 66 15.04 -17.34 1.66
C GLY A 66 14.34 -17.61 2.98
N GLY A 67 13.02 -17.51 2.94
CA GLY A 67 12.15 -17.88 4.07
C GLY A 67 12.22 -19.39 4.32
N ARG A 68 12.38 -19.78 5.57
CA ARG A 68 12.44 -21.21 5.98
C ARG A 68 11.06 -21.76 6.23
N ALA A 69 10.11 -20.91 6.59
CA ALA A 69 8.72 -21.23 6.91
C ALA A 69 7.87 -19.97 6.93
N SER A 70 6.56 -20.10 7.16
CA SER A 70 5.69 -18.99 7.50
C SER A 70 6.20 -18.26 8.75
N HIS A 71 5.99 -16.94 8.83
CA HIS A 71 6.31 -16.12 10.00
C HIS A 71 5.64 -16.64 11.28
N LEU A 72 4.44 -17.21 11.16
CA LEU A 72 3.69 -17.78 12.30
C LEU A 72 4.25 -19.12 12.82
N VAL A 73 5.22 -19.73 12.11
CA VAL A 73 5.83 -21.01 12.55
C VAL A 73 7.27 -20.80 12.99
N SER A 74 8.19 -20.67 12.05
CA SER A 74 9.64 -20.50 12.33
C SER A 74 10.34 -19.60 11.31
N GLY A 75 9.57 -18.91 10.45
CA GLY A 75 10.08 -18.02 9.42
C GLY A 75 10.31 -16.58 9.89
N HIS A 76 9.83 -16.19 11.07
CA HIS A 76 10.06 -14.87 11.64
C HIS A 76 11.41 -14.83 12.36
N LEU A 77 12.36 -14.12 11.76
CA LEU A 77 13.72 -14.02 12.28
C LEU A 77 13.91 -12.68 13.01
N ALA A 78 14.88 -12.60 13.91
CA ALA A 78 15.22 -11.36 14.61
C ALA A 78 15.52 -10.16 13.68
N VAL A 79 15.95 -10.41 12.44
CA VAL A 79 16.14 -9.34 11.45
C VAL A 79 14.82 -8.76 10.96
N HIS A 80 13.76 -9.56 10.88
CA HIS A 80 12.42 -9.07 10.53
C HIS A 80 11.87 -8.19 11.64
N GLU A 81 11.91 -8.66 12.89
CA GLU A 81 11.48 -7.89 14.06
C GLU A 81 12.26 -6.57 14.19
N ALA A 82 13.59 -6.61 14.01
CA ALA A 82 14.41 -5.41 14.04
C ALA A 82 14.01 -4.41 12.95
N LEU A 83 13.64 -4.88 11.75
CA LEU A 83 13.15 -4.02 10.67
C LEU A 83 11.79 -3.44 11.02
N GLU A 84 10.85 -4.23 11.53
CA GLU A 84 9.52 -3.76 11.97
C GLU A 84 9.63 -2.66 13.04
N CYS A 85 10.52 -2.84 14.03
CA CYS A 85 10.81 -1.79 15.02
C CYS A 85 11.33 -0.51 14.36
N ARG A 86 12.27 -0.62 13.40
CA ARG A 86 12.81 0.56 12.69
C ARG A 86 11.78 1.27 11.84
N LEU A 87 10.87 0.54 11.21
CA LEU A 87 9.78 1.12 10.42
C LEU A 87 8.74 1.81 11.31
N ALA A 88 8.44 1.22 12.47
CA ALA A 88 7.61 1.85 13.48
C ALA A 88 8.23 3.18 13.98
N GLU A 89 9.53 3.18 14.30
CA GLU A 89 10.27 4.38 14.69
C GLU A 89 10.27 5.46 13.58
N LEU A 90 10.56 5.06 12.33
CA LEU A 90 10.60 5.96 11.18
C LEU A 90 9.27 6.70 11.02
N THR A 91 8.17 5.96 11.10
CA THR A 91 6.82 6.48 10.88
C THR A 91 6.15 7.05 12.13
N GLY A 92 6.83 7.00 13.29
CA GLY A 92 6.29 7.47 14.57
C GLY A 92 5.07 6.66 15.03
N ARG A 93 5.01 5.36 14.69
CA ARG A 93 3.93 4.45 15.09
C ARG A 93 4.38 3.51 16.20
N PRO A 94 3.44 3.02 17.05
CA PRO A 94 3.75 2.05 18.10
C PRO A 94 4.31 0.73 17.58
N SER A 95 3.83 0.26 16.42
CA SER A 95 4.22 -1.04 15.86
C SER A 95 4.09 -1.05 14.33
N ALA A 96 4.76 -2.01 13.68
CA ALA A 96 4.66 -2.27 12.25
C ALA A 96 4.71 -3.78 11.97
N LEU A 97 4.15 -4.18 10.82
CA LEU A 97 4.12 -5.55 10.33
C LEU A 97 4.61 -5.58 8.87
N LEU A 98 5.56 -6.47 8.57
CA LEU A 98 6.11 -6.65 7.24
C LEU A 98 5.19 -7.47 6.34
N PHE A 99 5.17 -7.07 5.06
CA PHE A 99 4.53 -7.77 3.96
C PHE A 99 5.47 -7.91 2.76
N SER A 100 5.25 -8.91 1.92
CA SER A 100 6.10 -9.14 0.75
C SER A 100 5.98 -8.03 -0.30
N THR A 101 4.82 -7.41 -0.43
CA THR A 101 4.55 -6.30 -1.36
C THR A 101 3.50 -5.35 -0.81
N GLY A 102 3.49 -4.08 -1.27
CA GLY A 102 2.42 -3.12 -0.95
C GLY A 102 1.04 -3.60 -1.38
N TYR A 103 0.97 -4.32 -2.50
CA TYR A 103 -0.28 -4.91 -2.95
C TYR A 103 -0.85 -5.89 -1.91
N MET A 104 -0.01 -6.80 -1.39
CA MET A 104 -0.42 -7.75 -0.34
C MET A 104 -0.73 -7.05 0.98
N ALA A 105 0.03 -6.01 1.34
CA ALA A 105 -0.25 -5.21 2.53
C ALA A 105 -1.65 -4.58 2.47
N ASN A 106 -2.00 -3.97 1.34
CA ASN A 106 -3.33 -3.37 1.14
C ASN A 106 -4.45 -4.44 1.15
N LEU A 107 -4.27 -5.52 0.39
CA LEU A 107 -5.26 -6.60 0.36
C LEU A 107 -5.47 -7.23 1.74
N GLY A 108 -4.38 -7.65 2.38
CA GLY A 108 -4.44 -8.31 3.68
C GLY A 108 -5.09 -7.42 4.74
N THR A 109 -4.68 -6.13 4.79
CA THR A 109 -5.24 -5.17 5.74
C THR A 109 -6.75 -4.98 5.54
N LEU A 110 -7.19 -4.78 4.30
CA LEU A 110 -8.61 -4.58 4.01
C LEU A 110 -9.43 -5.84 4.26
N GLN A 111 -8.91 -7.03 3.92
CA GLN A 111 -9.59 -8.29 4.21
C GLN A 111 -9.66 -8.60 5.71
N ALA A 112 -8.63 -8.25 6.48
CA ALA A 112 -8.61 -8.47 7.91
C ALA A 112 -9.57 -7.55 8.67
N LEU A 113 -9.78 -6.32 8.19
CA LEU A 113 -10.55 -5.29 8.89
C LEU A 113 -11.98 -5.12 8.39
N CYS A 114 -12.27 -5.53 7.16
CA CYS A 114 -13.54 -5.22 6.51
C CYS A 114 -14.33 -6.48 6.21
N ASP A 115 -15.64 -6.33 6.21
CA ASP A 115 -16.64 -7.36 5.89
C ASP A 115 -17.87 -6.73 5.22
N GLY A 116 -18.94 -7.49 5.06
CA GLY A 116 -20.20 -7.00 4.49
C GLY A 116 -20.91 -5.90 5.29
N GLU A 117 -20.55 -5.72 6.56
CA GLU A 117 -21.13 -4.68 7.42
C GLU A 117 -20.31 -3.37 7.36
N THR A 118 -19.03 -3.46 7.04
CA THR A 118 -18.11 -2.32 6.96
C THR A 118 -18.42 -1.44 5.75
N ARG A 119 -18.41 -0.12 5.91
CA ARG A 119 -18.57 0.86 4.81
C ARG A 119 -17.23 1.47 4.47
N VAL A 120 -16.74 1.19 3.26
CA VAL A 120 -15.45 1.67 2.77
C VAL A 120 -15.66 2.86 1.85
N PHE A 121 -14.94 3.95 2.10
CA PHE A 121 -14.96 5.18 1.31
C PHE A 121 -13.58 5.40 0.70
N GLN A 122 -13.50 5.42 -0.64
CA GLN A 122 -12.22 5.43 -1.35
C GLN A 122 -12.11 6.63 -2.28
N ASP A 123 -10.92 7.22 -2.36
CA ASP A 123 -10.65 8.17 -3.43
C ASP A 123 -10.76 7.47 -4.79
N ARG A 124 -11.27 8.20 -5.79
CA ARG A 124 -11.50 7.66 -7.14
C ARG A 124 -10.21 7.26 -7.86
N LEU A 125 -9.08 7.88 -7.52
CA LEU A 125 -7.78 7.59 -8.11
C LEU A 125 -6.91 6.64 -7.30
N ASN A 126 -7.45 6.06 -6.22
CA ASN A 126 -6.73 5.08 -5.42
C ASN A 126 -6.11 3.96 -6.26
N HIS A 127 -4.96 3.51 -5.81
CA HIS A 127 -4.27 2.36 -6.39
C HIS A 127 -5.17 1.11 -6.44
N ALA A 128 -5.00 0.30 -7.49
CA ALA A 128 -5.83 -0.88 -7.73
C ALA A 128 -5.90 -1.84 -6.53
N SER A 129 -4.81 -2.00 -5.76
CA SER A 129 -4.78 -2.88 -4.58
C SER A 129 -5.78 -2.47 -3.48
N LEU A 130 -6.04 -1.17 -3.31
CA LEU A 130 -7.03 -0.67 -2.36
C LEU A 130 -8.45 -1.00 -2.83
N LEU A 131 -8.72 -0.83 -4.13
CA LEU A 131 -10.00 -1.18 -4.73
C LEU A 131 -10.26 -2.70 -4.67
N ASP A 132 -9.25 -3.49 -4.99
CA ASP A 132 -9.32 -4.95 -5.00
C ASP A 132 -9.46 -5.50 -3.57
N GLY A 133 -8.77 -4.93 -2.59
CA GLY A 133 -8.86 -5.31 -1.20
C GLY A 133 -10.27 -5.16 -0.64
N ALA A 134 -10.92 -4.01 -0.84
CA ALA A 134 -12.32 -3.81 -0.43
C ALA A 134 -13.29 -4.76 -1.13
N THR A 135 -13.03 -5.05 -2.42
CA THR A 135 -13.85 -6.00 -3.19
C THR A 135 -13.71 -7.42 -2.66
N LEU A 136 -12.47 -7.86 -2.37
CA LEU A 136 -12.19 -9.19 -1.82
C LEU A 136 -12.77 -9.37 -0.42
N ALA A 137 -12.73 -8.33 0.41
CA ALA A 137 -13.37 -8.34 1.73
C ALA A 137 -14.90 -8.41 1.67
N GLY A 138 -15.50 -8.25 0.48
CA GLY A 138 -16.95 -8.16 0.33
C GLY A 138 -17.57 -6.89 0.94
N ALA A 139 -16.75 -5.88 1.23
CA ALA A 139 -17.19 -4.66 1.87
C ALA A 139 -17.90 -3.73 0.87
N PRO A 140 -19.09 -3.23 1.19
CA PRO A 140 -19.74 -2.18 0.41
C PRO A 140 -18.86 -0.93 0.32
N SER A 141 -18.35 -0.63 -0.88
CA SER A 141 -17.44 0.46 -1.15
C SER A 141 -18.11 1.58 -1.94
N ARG A 142 -17.80 2.83 -1.59
CA ARG A 142 -18.20 4.05 -2.29
C ARG A 142 -16.96 4.87 -2.63
N ARG A 143 -16.92 5.41 -3.85
CA ARG A 143 -15.80 6.22 -4.31
C ARG A 143 -16.21 7.68 -4.34
N PHE A 144 -15.48 8.53 -3.61
CA PHE A 144 -15.63 9.98 -3.70
C PHE A 144 -14.75 10.53 -4.83
N HIS A 145 -15.10 11.73 -5.31
CA HIS A 145 -14.32 12.42 -6.34
C HIS A 145 -12.93 12.73 -5.79
N HIS A 146 -11.95 12.59 -6.67
CA HIS A 146 -10.55 12.76 -6.32
C HIS A 146 -10.28 14.10 -5.62
N GLY A 147 -9.68 14.03 -4.42
CA GLY A 147 -9.35 15.18 -3.58
C GLY A 147 -10.56 15.95 -3.03
N ASP A 148 -11.79 15.52 -3.27
CA ASP A 148 -13.01 16.22 -2.88
C ASP A 148 -13.51 15.80 -1.48
N LEU A 149 -13.07 16.53 -0.46
CA LEU A 149 -13.49 16.32 0.92
C LEU A 149 -15.00 16.56 1.13
N ALA A 150 -15.62 17.46 0.36
CA ALA A 150 -17.05 17.72 0.49
C ALA A 150 -17.86 16.51 0.00
N ASP A 151 -17.42 15.87 -1.09
CA ASP A 151 -18.04 14.62 -1.58
C ASP A 151 -17.84 13.47 -0.58
N LEU A 152 -16.63 13.33 0.02
CA LEU A 152 -16.38 12.36 1.07
C LEU A 152 -17.32 12.54 2.26
N VAL A 153 -17.42 13.77 2.79
CA VAL A 153 -18.31 14.09 3.91
C VAL A 153 -19.76 13.75 3.58
N ARG A 154 -20.23 14.14 2.39
CA ARG A 154 -21.59 13.81 1.91
C ARG A 154 -21.86 12.29 1.88
N LEU A 155 -20.85 11.48 1.52
CA LEU A 155 -20.96 10.02 1.52
C LEU A 155 -20.97 9.45 2.94
N LEU A 156 -20.11 9.97 3.83
CA LEU A 156 -20.05 9.57 5.24
C LEU A 156 -21.37 9.88 5.99
N GLU A 157 -21.97 11.03 5.74
CA GLU A 157 -23.27 11.43 6.33
C GLU A 157 -24.43 10.49 5.92
N ARG A 158 -24.33 9.87 4.75
CA ARG A 158 -25.34 8.92 4.24
C ARG A 158 -25.13 7.49 4.71
N ALA A 159 -24.00 7.21 5.34
CA ALA A 159 -23.72 5.88 5.86
C ALA A 159 -24.56 5.59 7.12
N PRO A 160 -24.95 4.33 7.34
CA PRO A 160 -25.59 3.95 8.60
C PRO A 160 -24.70 4.34 9.78
N VAL A 161 -25.32 4.91 10.83
CA VAL A 161 -24.57 5.42 11.99
C VAL A 161 -23.77 4.32 12.66
N GLU A 162 -24.39 3.15 12.85
CA GLU A 162 -23.84 2.01 13.57
C GLU A 162 -22.83 1.19 12.75
N ALA A 163 -22.75 1.40 11.43
CA ALA A 163 -21.84 0.61 10.60
C ALA A 163 -20.40 1.06 10.84
N PRO A 164 -19.44 0.11 10.98
CA PRO A 164 -18.02 0.43 10.93
C PRO A 164 -17.68 1.13 9.62
N LYS A 165 -16.83 2.17 9.69
CA LYS A 165 -16.49 3.00 8.54
C LYS A 165 -14.98 3.06 8.37
N LEU A 166 -14.50 2.92 7.14
CA LEU A 166 -13.11 3.06 6.79
C LEU A 166 -12.97 4.00 5.58
N VAL A 167 -12.22 5.08 5.77
CA VAL A 167 -11.79 5.96 4.68
C VAL A 167 -10.42 5.48 4.21
N VAL A 168 -10.23 5.35 2.90
CA VAL A 168 -9.01 4.82 2.29
C VAL A 168 -8.54 5.76 1.18
N SER A 169 -7.27 6.16 1.23
CA SER A 169 -6.67 7.01 0.19
C SER A 169 -5.20 6.67 -0.02
N ASP A 170 -4.72 6.84 -1.26
CA ASP A 170 -3.29 7.05 -1.48
C ASP A 170 -2.88 8.36 -0.80
N GLY A 171 -1.66 8.40 -0.28
CA GLY A 171 -1.05 9.62 0.28
C GLY A 171 -0.47 10.51 -0.81
N VAL A 172 0.20 9.88 -1.79
CA VAL A 172 0.64 10.50 -3.04
C VAL A 172 0.14 9.67 -4.19
N PHE A 173 -0.59 10.29 -5.11
CA PHE A 173 -1.20 9.59 -6.24
C PHE A 173 -0.18 9.33 -7.35
N SER A 174 0.04 8.07 -7.69
CA SER A 174 1.16 7.62 -8.52
C SER A 174 1.19 8.18 -9.94
N MET A 175 0.03 8.51 -10.51
CA MET A 175 -0.06 8.97 -11.90
C MET A 175 0.03 10.48 -12.04
N ASP A 176 -0.53 11.22 -11.09
CA ASP A 176 -0.64 12.67 -11.14
C ASP A 176 0.40 13.36 -10.24
N GLY A 177 0.89 12.66 -9.21
CA GLY A 177 1.93 13.12 -8.29
C GLY A 177 1.45 14.11 -7.23
N ASP A 178 0.15 14.34 -7.16
CA ASP A 178 -0.45 15.19 -6.14
C ASP A 178 -0.54 14.48 -4.78
N VAL A 179 -0.57 15.27 -3.73
CA VAL A 179 -0.56 14.82 -2.33
C VAL A 179 -1.97 14.97 -1.76
N ALA A 180 -2.45 13.93 -1.09
CA ALA A 180 -3.74 13.98 -0.41
C ALA A 180 -3.74 15.00 0.75
N ASP A 181 -4.87 15.64 0.99
CA ASP A 181 -5.08 16.45 2.19
C ASP A 181 -5.29 15.53 3.41
N ILE A 182 -4.18 15.09 4.00
CA ILE A 182 -4.20 14.16 5.15
C ILE A 182 -4.96 14.77 6.33
N ALA A 183 -4.77 16.06 6.61
CA ALA A 183 -5.45 16.75 7.72
C ALA A 183 -6.96 16.79 7.51
N GLY A 184 -7.39 17.10 6.29
CA GLY A 184 -8.82 17.14 5.92
C GLY A 184 -9.45 15.74 5.95
N LEU A 185 -8.77 14.72 5.43
CA LEU A 185 -9.22 13.33 5.49
C LEU A 185 -9.35 12.84 6.94
N ALA A 186 -8.35 13.10 7.79
CA ALA A 186 -8.37 12.73 9.20
C ALA A 186 -9.50 13.43 9.97
N ALA A 187 -9.71 14.73 9.73
CA ALA A 187 -10.79 15.48 10.34
C ALA A 187 -12.17 14.95 9.93
N ALA A 188 -12.35 14.66 8.63
CA ALA A 188 -13.59 14.07 8.10
C ALA A 188 -13.84 12.68 8.70
N ALA A 189 -12.85 11.81 8.70
CA ALA A 189 -12.95 10.46 9.25
C ALA A 189 -13.33 10.50 10.74
N ARG A 190 -12.60 11.27 11.55
CA ARG A 190 -12.83 11.41 12.99
C ARG A 190 -14.23 11.93 13.31
N ARG A 191 -14.68 12.98 12.61
CA ARG A 191 -16.02 13.56 12.78
C ARG A 191 -17.15 12.56 12.58
N HIS A 192 -16.93 11.57 11.71
CA HIS A 192 -17.95 10.58 11.36
C HIS A 192 -17.70 9.18 11.97
N GLY A 193 -16.77 9.08 12.94
CA GLY A 193 -16.42 7.80 13.58
C GLY A 193 -15.86 6.75 12.63
N ALA A 194 -15.13 7.20 11.60
CA ALA A 194 -14.45 6.34 10.65
C ALA A 194 -12.96 6.21 10.99
N TRP A 195 -12.37 5.08 10.68
CA TRP A 195 -10.91 4.94 10.61
C TRP A 195 -10.39 5.48 9.28
N LEU A 196 -9.12 5.88 9.26
CA LEU A 196 -8.41 6.33 8.07
C LEU A 196 -7.22 5.42 7.78
N MET A 197 -7.17 4.92 6.56
CA MET A 197 -6.03 4.17 6.00
C MET A 197 -5.39 5.01 4.90
N ILE A 198 -4.09 5.23 5.01
CA ILE A 198 -3.29 5.94 4.00
C ILE A 198 -2.22 4.99 3.44
N ASP A 199 -2.23 4.80 2.13
CA ASP A 199 -1.13 4.18 1.39
C ASP A 199 -0.12 5.26 1.00
N ASP A 200 0.96 5.33 1.74
CA ASP A 200 2.04 6.31 1.54
C ASP A 200 3.24 5.72 0.78
N ALA A 201 2.97 4.77 -0.10
CA ALA A 201 4.02 4.08 -0.86
C ALA A 201 4.87 5.02 -1.73
N HIS A 202 4.35 6.16 -2.13
CA HIS A 202 5.04 7.17 -2.96
C HIS A 202 5.59 8.35 -2.16
N GLY A 203 5.09 8.59 -0.95
CA GLY A 203 5.58 9.67 -0.08
C GLY A 203 6.72 9.24 0.84
N LEU A 204 6.69 7.98 1.32
CA LEU A 204 7.71 7.46 2.24
C LEU A 204 9.11 7.54 1.63
N GLY A 205 10.05 8.11 2.37
CA GLY A 205 11.43 8.37 1.94
C GLY A 205 11.59 9.65 1.12
N VAL A 206 10.50 10.26 0.62
CA VAL A 206 10.52 11.44 -0.27
C VAL A 206 9.99 12.68 0.42
N LEU A 207 8.87 12.55 1.11
CA LEU A 207 8.19 13.64 1.82
C LEU A 207 8.42 13.53 3.33
N GLY A 208 8.02 14.59 4.03
CA GLY A 208 8.26 14.73 5.46
C GLY A 208 9.67 15.22 5.79
N GLU A 209 9.84 15.88 6.93
CA GLU A 209 11.11 16.47 7.36
C GLU A 209 12.21 15.40 7.54
N HIS A 210 11.82 14.19 7.89
CA HIS A 210 12.71 13.06 8.15
C HIS A 210 12.56 11.92 7.13
N GLY A 211 11.89 12.15 5.98
CA GLY A 211 11.56 11.12 5.02
C GLY A 211 10.47 10.16 5.53
N ASP A 212 9.69 10.59 6.49
CA ASP A 212 8.63 9.83 7.14
C ASP A 212 7.29 9.87 6.37
N GLY A 213 7.30 10.42 5.17
CA GLY A 213 6.18 10.41 4.22
C GLY A 213 5.23 11.61 4.35
N CYS A 214 4.12 11.55 3.61
CA CYS A 214 3.12 12.63 3.63
C CYS A 214 2.27 12.63 4.92
N VAL A 215 2.16 11.50 5.59
CA VAL A 215 1.50 11.38 6.89
C VAL A 215 2.42 11.93 7.99
N GLY A 216 3.70 11.50 7.95
CA GLY A 216 4.72 11.95 8.86
C GLY A 216 4.37 11.72 10.34
N ARG A 217 5.15 12.37 11.20
CA ARG A 217 4.88 12.41 12.64
C ARG A 217 3.83 13.44 13.05
N ALA A 218 3.43 14.31 12.11
CA ALA A 218 2.41 15.32 12.33
C ALA A 218 1.01 14.71 12.54
N HIS A 219 0.76 13.55 11.93
CA HIS A 219 -0.50 12.83 12.04
C HIS A 219 -0.28 11.49 12.75
N GLY A 220 -0.55 11.46 14.04
CA GLY A 220 -0.37 10.27 14.88
C GLY A 220 -1.36 9.15 14.55
N VAL A 221 -1.28 8.07 15.36
CA VAL A 221 -2.15 6.89 15.21
C VAL A 221 -3.65 7.22 15.40
N GLU A 222 -3.95 8.29 16.12
CA GLU A 222 -5.34 8.76 16.32
C GLU A 222 -5.91 9.43 15.06
N ASP A 223 -5.04 10.03 14.23
CA ASP A 223 -5.44 10.69 12.99
C ASP A 223 -5.45 9.71 11.81
N VAL A 224 -4.40 8.92 11.71
CA VAL A 224 -4.21 7.90 10.67
C VAL A 224 -3.90 6.57 11.36
N PRO A 225 -4.93 5.83 11.79
CA PRO A 225 -4.77 4.53 12.45
C PRO A 225 -4.01 3.50 11.64
N ILE A 226 -4.09 3.57 10.30
CA ILE A 226 -3.50 2.58 9.39
C ILE A 226 -2.63 3.31 8.37
N LEU A 227 -1.32 3.10 8.47
CA LEU A 227 -0.33 3.62 7.52
C LEU A 227 0.30 2.45 6.77
N VAL A 228 0.26 2.50 5.45
CA VAL A 228 0.93 1.53 4.57
C VAL A 228 2.13 2.20 3.91
N GLY A 229 3.25 1.49 3.86
CA GLY A 229 4.45 1.94 3.17
C GLY A 229 5.12 0.82 2.39
N THR A 230 6.03 1.18 1.49
CA THR A 230 6.80 0.21 0.71
C THR A 230 8.30 0.46 0.79
N LEU A 231 9.06 -0.64 0.75
CA LEU A 231 10.52 -0.61 0.67
C LEU A 231 11.02 -0.66 -0.79
N GLY A 232 10.11 -0.92 -1.74
CA GLY A 232 10.43 -1.18 -3.14
C GLY A 232 10.46 0.05 -4.04
N LYS A 233 10.38 1.26 -3.48
CA LYS A 233 10.43 2.53 -4.24
C LYS A 233 11.59 3.39 -3.75
N ALA A 234 11.34 4.49 -3.06
CA ALA A 234 12.39 5.39 -2.57
C ALA A 234 13.47 4.68 -1.73
N LEU A 235 13.11 3.63 -1.00
CA LEU A 235 14.06 2.88 -0.16
C LEU A 235 14.89 1.83 -0.94
N GLY A 236 14.72 1.72 -2.26
CA GLY A 236 15.58 0.95 -3.17
C GLY A 236 15.68 -0.55 -2.90
N SER A 237 14.71 -1.14 -2.18
CA SER A 237 14.75 -2.54 -1.75
C SER A 237 13.48 -3.30 -2.20
N GLY A 238 12.96 -4.18 -1.40
CA GLY A 238 11.72 -4.94 -1.67
C GLY A 238 10.95 -5.22 -0.38
N GLY A 239 9.63 -5.37 -0.54
CA GLY A 239 8.73 -5.56 0.59
C GLY A 239 7.87 -4.32 0.87
N ALA A 240 7.01 -4.45 1.87
CA ALA A 240 6.13 -3.41 2.34
C ALA A 240 5.83 -3.60 3.82
N PHE A 241 5.10 -2.67 4.41
CA PHE A 241 4.68 -2.78 5.80
C PHE A 241 3.36 -2.05 6.04
N VAL A 242 2.70 -2.45 7.10
CA VAL A 242 1.59 -1.70 7.71
C VAL A 242 2.06 -1.25 9.09
N ALA A 243 1.82 0.01 9.43
CA ALA A 243 2.16 0.56 10.74
C ALA A 243 0.94 1.19 11.40
N GLY A 244 0.84 1.04 12.73
CA GLY A 244 -0.28 1.53 13.51
C GLY A 244 -0.17 1.18 14.98
N SER A 245 -1.30 1.03 15.67
CA SER A 245 -1.33 0.61 17.07
C SER A 245 -0.92 -0.87 17.21
N GLN A 246 -0.42 -1.26 18.37
CA GLN A 246 -0.12 -2.67 18.65
C GLN A 246 -1.35 -3.56 18.45
N ALA A 247 -2.53 -3.13 18.89
CA ALA A 247 -3.76 -3.89 18.71
C ALA A 247 -4.13 -4.11 17.22
N LEU A 248 -3.86 -3.13 16.34
CA LEU A 248 -4.00 -3.31 14.89
C LEU A 248 -3.04 -4.38 14.38
N ILE A 249 -1.76 -4.30 14.76
CA ILE A 249 -0.74 -5.23 14.30
C ILE A 249 -1.03 -6.65 14.79
N ASP A 250 -1.42 -6.82 16.05
CA ASP A 250 -1.82 -8.11 16.59
C ASP A 250 -3.01 -8.71 15.81
N HIS A 251 -3.99 -7.89 15.44
CA HIS A 251 -5.12 -8.31 14.62
C HIS A 251 -4.66 -8.73 13.21
N LEU A 252 -3.81 -7.94 12.55
CA LEU A 252 -3.30 -8.27 11.21
C LEU A 252 -2.47 -9.56 11.20
N ILE A 253 -1.71 -9.85 12.25
CA ILE A 253 -0.98 -11.12 12.39
C ILE A 253 -1.92 -12.33 12.36
N GLN A 254 -3.16 -12.18 12.83
CA GLN A 254 -4.13 -13.28 12.88
C GLN A 254 -4.93 -13.43 11.58
N PHE A 255 -5.23 -12.32 10.88
CA PHE A 255 -6.29 -12.29 9.88
C PHE A 255 -5.85 -11.78 8.48
N ALA A 256 -4.65 -11.19 8.33
CA ALA A 256 -4.14 -10.68 7.06
C ALA A 256 -3.34 -11.71 6.24
#